data_12c54755b941b5b30f18a4473f6e92b1
#
_entry.id   12c54755b941b5b30f18a4473f6e92b1
#
_cell.length_a   1.000
_cell.length_b   1.000
_cell.length_c   1.000
_cell.angle_alpha   90.00
_cell.angle_beta   90.00
_cell.angle_gamma   90.00
#
_symmetry.space_group_name_H-M   'P 1'
#
loop_
_entity.id
_entity.type
_entity.pdbx_description
1 polymer ?
#
loop_
_entity_poly.entity_id
_entity_poly.type
_entity_poly.pdbx_seq_one_letter_code
_entity_poly.pdbx_strand_id
1 'polypeptide(L)'
;SYEEFLDFHRQYYHPSNSFIYLYGNMDMEEKLEFLDSHYLSAFDSLAIDSEIRDQETFAQVKDIQKPYPVSEDEGEEDNTYLSYNMVVGEAADINLSLAFEVLDYALLSAPGAPLKQALLDAKIGKDIYGSFEDGIKQTYFSIVAKGANLNQKEEFIKVIRDTLTKIAEEGIDKKAVTAGINYYEFRFREADFSYYPKGLMYGLDILSSWL
;
A
#
# COMPACT_ATOMS: atom_id res chain seq x y z
N SER A 1 -3.88 4.09 25.26
CA SER A 1 -4.16 5.23 26.18
C SER A 1 -3.44 6.50 25.69
N TYR A 2 -3.76 7.66 26.28
CA TYR A 2 -3.06 8.91 25.97
C TYR A 2 -1.60 8.87 26.44
N GLU A 3 -1.33 8.20 27.53
CA GLU A 3 0.04 8.04 28.05
C GLU A 3 0.89 7.18 27.10
N GLU A 4 0.38 6.08 26.60
CA GLU A 4 1.07 5.25 25.59
C GLU A 4 1.37 6.03 24.30
N PHE A 5 0.45 6.91 23.88
CA PHE A 5 0.67 7.79 22.74
C PHE A 5 1.83 8.78 22.99
N LEU A 6 1.87 9.39 24.17
CA LEU A 6 2.95 10.30 24.55
C LEU A 6 4.29 9.57 24.71
N ASP A 7 4.29 8.35 25.24
CA ASP A 7 5.49 7.52 25.39
C ASP A 7 6.05 7.13 24.03
N PHE A 8 5.18 6.71 23.10
CA PHE A 8 5.56 6.43 21.73
C PHE A 8 6.22 7.65 21.07
N HIS A 9 5.61 8.83 21.23
CA HIS A 9 6.18 10.06 20.68
C HIS A 9 7.54 10.37 21.30
N ARG A 10 7.70 10.29 22.63
CA ARG A 10 8.98 10.53 23.31
C ARG A 10 10.07 9.55 22.89
N GLN A 11 9.70 8.31 22.62
CA GLN A 11 10.64 7.24 22.27
C GLN A 11 11.15 7.36 20.84
N TYR A 12 10.29 7.69 19.87
CA TYR A 12 10.62 7.58 18.46
C TYR A 12 10.75 8.90 17.71
N TYR A 13 10.12 9.98 18.20
CA TYR A 13 10.15 11.29 17.55
C TYR A 13 11.33 12.13 18.05
N HIS A 14 12.49 11.82 17.52
CA HIS A 14 13.75 12.50 17.84
C HIS A 14 14.56 12.71 16.56
N PRO A 15 15.33 13.82 16.44
CA PRO A 15 16.17 14.04 15.24
C PRO A 15 17.10 12.90 14.90
N SER A 16 17.61 12.16 15.89
CA SER A 16 18.45 10.98 15.66
C SER A 16 17.72 9.80 15.00
N ASN A 17 16.39 9.87 14.92
CA ASN A 17 15.53 8.87 14.26
C ASN A 17 14.76 9.48 13.09
N SER A 18 15.36 10.44 12.38
CA SER A 18 14.71 11.12 11.29
C SER A 18 15.67 11.38 10.14
N PHE A 19 15.11 11.45 8.94
CA PHE A 19 15.82 11.90 7.74
C PHE A 19 15.19 13.21 7.27
N ILE A 20 16.05 14.19 7.00
CA ILE A 20 15.62 15.50 6.51
C ILE A 20 15.94 15.57 5.02
N TYR A 21 14.90 15.71 4.21
CA TYR A 21 15.03 15.84 2.77
C TYR A 21 14.66 17.25 2.33
N LEU A 22 15.61 17.93 1.69
CA LEU A 22 15.45 19.28 1.15
C LEU A 22 15.45 19.22 -0.38
N TYR A 23 14.42 19.77 -0.99
CA TYR A 23 14.31 19.84 -2.45
C TYR A 23 13.81 21.22 -2.90
N GLY A 24 14.49 21.78 -3.88
CA GLY A 24 14.12 23.05 -4.51
C GLY A 24 15.31 23.94 -4.81
N ASN A 25 15.03 25.08 -5.42
CA ASN A 25 16.05 26.12 -5.67
C ASN A 25 16.20 27.00 -4.42
N MET A 26 17.10 26.62 -3.53
CA MET A 26 17.35 27.31 -2.25
C MET A 26 18.84 27.42 -1.99
N ASP A 27 19.23 28.39 -1.15
CA ASP A 27 20.56 28.42 -0.57
C ASP A 27 20.69 27.30 0.46
N MET A 28 21.45 26.26 0.13
CA MET A 28 21.59 25.08 0.97
C MET A 28 22.34 25.37 2.26
N GLU A 29 23.39 26.23 2.21
CA GLU A 29 24.17 26.58 3.39
C GLU A 29 23.28 27.31 4.42
N GLU A 30 22.50 28.29 3.97
CA GLU A 30 21.53 29.00 4.80
C GLU A 30 20.52 28.04 5.47
N LYS A 31 20.00 27.06 4.70
CA LYS A 31 19.02 26.10 5.23
C LYS A 31 19.61 25.11 6.21
N LEU A 32 20.83 24.65 5.96
CA LEU A 32 21.57 23.77 6.89
C LEU A 32 21.93 24.51 8.17
N GLU A 33 22.41 25.76 8.08
CA GLU A 33 22.70 26.60 9.25
C GLU A 33 21.42 26.87 10.06
N PHE A 34 20.30 27.14 9.38
CA PHE A 34 19.02 27.32 10.05
C PHE A 34 18.58 26.04 10.81
N LEU A 35 18.65 24.88 10.15
CA LEU A 35 18.29 23.60 10.76
C LEU A 35 19.18 23.29 11.97
N ASP A 36 20.48 23.50 11.85
CA ASP A 36 21.42 23.26 12.94
C ASP A 36 21.14 24.21 14.12
N SER A 37 21.16 25.51 13.88
CA SER A 37 21.08 26.52 14.94
C SER A 37 19.71 26.62 15.62
N HIS A 38 18.61 26.38 14.88
CA HIS A 38 17.26 26.57 15.40
C HIS A 38 16.55 25.27 15.80
N TYR A 39 17.08 24.12 15.43
CA TYR A 39 16.46 22.84 15.70
C TYR A 39 17.45 21.81 16.24
N LEU A 40 18.44 21.39 15.44
CA LEU A 40 19.29 20.24 15.79
C LEU A 40 20.18 20.49 16.99
N SER A 41 20.68 21.73 17.17
CA SER A 41 21.51 22.11 18.32
C SER A 41 20.79 22.02 19.69
N ALA A 42 19.47 21.88 19.70
CA ALA A 42 18.68 21.69 20.93
C ALA A 42 18.65 20.23 21.40
N PHE A 43 19.21 19.30 20.63
CA PHE A 43 19.17 17.87 20.90
C PHE A 43 20.57 17.26 20.96
N ASP A 44 20.81 16.40 21.93
CA ASP A 44 21.97 15.53 21.95
C ASP A 44 21.68 14.26 21.12
N SER A 45 22.75 13.64 20.61
CA SER A 45 22.61 12.38 19.87
C SER A 45 22.05 11.28 20.77
N LEU A 46 21.01 10.58 20.30
CA LEU A 46 20.33 9.52 21.03
C LEU A 46 20.31 8.24 20.18
N ALA A 47 20.72 7.12 20.79
CA ALA A 47 20.55 5.80 20.17
C ALA A 47 19.09 5.33 20.36
N ILE A 48 18.38 5.15 19.26
CA ILE A 48 16.98 4.76 19.27
C ILE A 48 16.86 3.39 18.59
N ASP A 49 16.30 2.40 19.28
CA ASP A 49 15.94 1.13 18.69
C ASP A 49 14.60 1.29 17.95
N SER A 50 14.70 1.63 16.67
CA SER A 50 13.58 1.79 15.75
C SER A 50 13.54 0.72 14.67
N GLU A 51 14.32 -0.37 14.83
CA GLU A 51 14.35 -1.45 13.86
C GLU A 51 12.96 -2.10 13.71
N ILE A 52 12.43 -2.09 12.49
CA ILE A 52 11.20 -2.78 12.15
C ILE A 52 11.53 -4.25 11.92
N ARG A 53 11.03 -5.11 12.82
CA ARG A 53 11.16 -6.56 12.69
C ARG A 53 10.09 -7.11 11.77
N ASP A 54 10.45 -8.19 11.07
CA ASP A 54 9.48 -8.86 10.21
C ASP A 54 8.37 -9.51 11.06
N GLN A 55 7.15 -9.42 10.55
CA GLN A 55 6.04 -10.21 11.07
C GLN A 55 6.28 -11.66 10.71
N GLU A 56 6.32 -12.52 11.71
CA GLU A 56 6.40 -13.97 11.51
C GLU A 56 5.19 -14.47 10.70
N THR A 57 5.45 -15.46 9.85
CA THR A 57 4.39 -16.10 9.04
C THR A 57 3.32 -16.69 9.94
N PHE A 58 2.07 -16.37 9.67
CA PHE A 58 0.93 -16.95 10.37
C PHE A 58 0.80 -18.44 10.05
N ALA A 59 0.63 -19.28 11.08
CA ALA A 59 0.42 -20.71 10.91
C ALA A 59 -0.84 -21.07 10.10
N GLN A 60 -1.81 -20.17 10.08
CA GLN A 60 -3.05 -20.30 9.31
C GLN A 60 -3.59 -18.91 8.95
N VAL A 61 -4.46 -18.86 7.95
CA VAL A 61 -5.14 -17.61 7.56
C VAL A 61 -5.87 -17.05 8.77
N LYS A 62 -5.62 -15.78 9.06
CA LYS A 62 -6.34 -15.06 10.13
C LYS A 62 -7.63 -14.46 9.58
N ASP A 63 -8.70 -14.71 10.30
CA ASP A 63 -10.00 -14.10 10.09
C ASP A 63 -10.17 -12.95 11.10
N ILE A 64 -10.32 -11.74 10.59
CA ILE A 64 -10.46 -10.53 11.41
C ILE A 64 -11.74 -9.81 10.99
N GLN A 65 -12.60 -9.55 11.96
CA GLN A 65 -13.80 -8.74 11.76
C GLN A 65 -13.74 -7.50 12.63
N LYS A 66 -13.97 -6.34 12.03
CA LYS A 66 -13.99 -5.04 12.71
C LYS A 66 -15.25 -4.29 12.34
N PRO A 67 -16.06 -3.85 13.31
CA PRO A 67 -17.17 -2.94 13.04
C PRO A 67 -16.62 -1.54 12.73
N TYR A 68 -17.32 -0.81 11.87
CA TYR A 68 -17.10 0.60 11.63
C TYR A 68 -18.43 1.37 11.67
N PRO A 69 -18.43 2.64 12.06
CA PRO A 69 -19.64 3.43 12.11
C PRO A 69 -20.15 3.75 10.71
N VAL A 70 -21.45 3.65 10.53
CA VAL A 70 -22.18 4.16 9.36
C VAL A 70 -23.16 5.25 9.81
N SER A 71 -23.62 6.09 8.89
CA SER A 71 -24.62 7.11 9.22
C SER A 71 -25.97 6.45 9.54
N GLU A 72 -26.80 7.14 10.34
CA GLU A 72 -28.11 6.61 10.75
C GLU A 72 -29.04 6.32 9.55
N ASP A 73 -28.85 7.05 8.44
CA ASP A 73 -29.63 6.89 7.21
C ASP A 73 -29.11 5.74 6.31
N GLU A 74 -27.95 5.18 6.61
CA GLU A 74 -27.36 4.05 5.89
C GLU A 74 -27.68 2.76 6.65
N GLY A 75 -28.36 1.83 5.96
CA GLY A 75 -28.58 0.48 6.50
C GLY A 75 -27.30 -0.36 6.54
N GLU A 76 -27.34 -1.50 7.21
CA GLU A 76 -26.22 -2.46 7.24
C GLU A 76 -26.09 -3.24 5.92
N GLU A 77 -27.14 -3.31 5.12
CA GLU A 77 -27.17 -4.00 3.83
C GLU A 77 -26.23 -3.30 2.83
N ASP A 78 -25.44 -4.08 2.14
CA ASP A 78 -24.46 -3.61 1.16
C ASP A 78 -23.43 -2.58 1.71
N ASN A 79 -23.15 -2.65 2.99
CA ASN A 79 -22.21 -1.75 3.68
C ASN A 79 -21.01 -2.49 4.29
N THR A 80 -20.75 -3.73 3.87
CA THR A 80 -19.59 -4.49 4.32
C THR A 80 -18.42 -4.33 3.32
N TYR A 81 -17.21 -4.20 3.85
CA TYR A 81 -15.97 -4.38 3.11
C TYR A 81 -15.46 -5.80 3.35
N LEU A 82 -15.29 -6.57 2.29
CA LEU A 82 -14.59 -7.84 2.33
C LEU A 82 -13.18 -7.62 1.76
N SER A 83 -12.17 -8.04 2.49
CA SER A 83 -10.78 -7.88 2.08
C SER A 83 -10.02 -9.20 2.22
N TYR A 84 -9.29 -9.57 1.18
CA TYR A 84 -8.36 -10.69 1.18
C TYR A 84 -6.95 -10.15 1.00
N ASN A 85 -6.12 -10.32 2.02
CA ASN A 85 -4.80 -9.72 2.09
C ASN A 85 -3.71 -10.79 2.14
N MET A 86 -2.63 -10.58 1.41
CA MET A 86 -1.49 -11.51 1.31
C MET A 86 -0.19 -10.73 1.44
N VAL A 87 0.66 -11.11 2.38
CA VAL A 87 2.05 -10.65 2.39
C VAL A 87 2.77 -11.37 1.25
N VAL A 88 3.45 -10.62 0.39
CA VAL A 88 4.01 -11.15 -0.86
C VAL A 88 5.52 -11.02 -0.98
N GLY A 89 6.15 -10.16 -0.19
CA GLY A 89 7.60 -9.98 -0.21
C GLY A 89 8.06 -8.82 0.64
N GLU A 90 9.17 -8.24 0.25
CA GLU A 90 9.78 -7.08 0.89
C GLU A 90 9.89 -5.92 -0.11
N ALA A 91 9.76 -4.69 0.38
CA ALA A 91 9.83 -3.47 -0.43
C ALA A 91 11.18 -3.31 -1.16
N ALA A 92 12.26 -3.89 -0.63
CA ALA A 92 13.57 -3.89 -1.26
C ALA A 92 13.64 -4.73 -2.57
N ASP A 93 12.69 -5.64 -2.80
CA ASP A 93 12.59 -6.38 -4.06
C ASP A 93 11.77 -5.59 -5.09
N ILE A 94 12.46 -4.67 -5.77
CA ILE A 94 11.86 -3.80 -6.80
C ILE A 94 11.22 -4.61 -7.94
N ASN A 95 11.82 -5.74 -8.33
CA ASN A 95 11.27 -6.56 -9.42
C ASN A 95 9.94 -7.20 -9.01
N LEU A 96 9.86 -7.68 -7.78
CA LEU A 96 8.63 -8.23 -7.23
C LEU A 96 7.55 -7.14 -7.10
N SER A 97 7.91 -5.97 -6.60
CA SER A 97 6.99 -4.83 -6.48
C SER A 97 6.41 -4.43 -7.85
N LEU A 98 7.25 -4.23 -8.86
CA LEU A 98 6.79 -3.93 -10.22
C LEU A 98 5.92 -5.05 -10.81
N ALA A 99 6.24 -6.32 -10.52
CA ALA A 99 5.42 -7.43 -10.97
C ALA A 99 4.02 -7.41 -10.34
N PHE A 100 3.91 -7.11 -9.04
CA PHE A 100 2.61 -7.00 -8.37
C PHE A 100 1.81 -5.78 -8.81
N GLU A 101 2.44 -4.64 -9.11
CA GLU A 101 1.76 -3.51 -9.73
C GLU A 101 1.15 -3.88 -11.09
N VAL A 102 1.92 -4.56 -11.95
CA VAL A 102 1.41 -5.04 -13.25
C VAL A 102 0.31 -6.08 -13.07
N LEU A 103 0.42 -6.97 -12.07
CA LEU A 103 -0.61 -7.95 -11.74
C LEU A 103 -1.89 -7.27 -11.24
N ASP A 104 -1.80 -6.27 -10.38
CA ASP A 104 -2.97 -5.47 -9.95
C ASP A 104 -3.70 -4.90 -11.16
N TYR A 105 -2.95 -4.26 -12.05
CA TYR A 105 -3.55 -3.72 -13.27
C TYR A 105 -4.25 -4.80 -14.09
N ALA A 106 -3.56 -5.89 -14.38
CA ALA A 106 -4.08 -6.93 -15.26
C ALA A 106 -5.26 -7.73 -14.67
N LEU A 107 -5.30 -7.90 -13.34
CA LEU A 107 -6.30 -8.72 -12.66
C LEU A 107 -7.51 -7.93 -12.16
N LEU A 108 -7.33 -6.65 -11.80
CA LEU A 108 -8.34 -5.87 -11.08
C LEU A 108 -8.63 -4.50 -11.70
N SER A 109 -7.63 -3.82 -12.28
CA SER A 109 -7.78 -2.41 -12.69
C SER A 109 -8.08 -2.22 -14.18
N ALA A 110 -7.60 -3.10 -15.06
CA ALA A 110 -7.84 -3.02 -16.50
C ALA A 110 -9.33 -3.21 -16.85
N PRO A 111 -9.80 -2.61 -17.95
CA PRO A 111 -11.15 -2.89 -18.46
C PRO A 111 -11.34 -4.40 -18.72
N GLY A 112 -12.34 -5.00 -18.11
CA GLY A 112 -12.60 -6.45 -18.23
C GLY A 112 -11.62 -7.34 -17.47
N ALA A 113 -10.91 -6.79 -16.49
CA ALA A 113 -9.98 -7.52 -15.63
C ALA A 113 -10.65 -8.77 -15.01
N PRO A 114 -10.04 -9.95 -15.14
CA PRO A 114 -10.73 -11.22 -14.93
C PRO A 114 -11.19 -11.42 -13.47
N LEU A 115 -10.40 -11.01 -12.51
CA LEU A 115 -10.76 -11.15 -11.09
C LEU A 115 -11.86 -10.17 -10.69
N LYS A 116 -11.75 -8.92 -11.14
CA LYS A 116 -12.82 -7.93 -10.94
C LYS A 116 -14.13 -8.42 -11.56
N GLN A 117 -14.08 -8.90 -12.79
CA GLN A 117 -15.27 -9.38 -13.50
C GLN A 117 -15.88 -10.59 -12.81
N ALA A 118 -15.09 -11.56 -12.38
CA ALA A 118 -15.58 -12.75 -11.70
C ALA A 118 -16.33 -12.42 -10.39
N LEU A 119 -15.80 -11.47 -9.61
CA LEU A 119 -16.45 -11.03 -8.37
C LEU A 119 -17.75 -10.23 -8.63
N LEU A 120 -17.77 -9.38 -9.65
CA LEU A 120 -18.97 -8.65 -10.06
C LEU A 120 -20.05 -9.57 -10.61
N ASP A 121 -19.68 -10.58 -11.43
CA ASP A 121 -20.61 -11.59 -11.96
C ASP A 121 -21.22 -12.44 -10.85
N ALA A 122 -20.45 -12.71 -9.80
CA ALA A 122 -20.93 -13.37 -8.58
C ALA A 122 -21.75 -12.41 -7.68
N LYS A 123 -21.95 -11.17 -8.08
CA LYS A 123 -22.67 -10.12 -7.33
C LYS A 123 -22.10 -9.89 -5.93
N ILE A 124 -20.80 -9.98 -5.79
CA ILE A 124 -20.06 -9.72 -4.55
C ILE A 124 -19.60 -8.26 -4.57
N GLY A 125 -20.18 -7.47 -3.66
CA GLY A 125 -19.89 -6.04 -3.59
C GLY A 125 -20.42 -5.23 -4.77
N LYS A 126 -20.33 -3.91 -4.62
CA LYS A 126 -20.72 -2.93 -5.65
C LYS A 126 -19.50 -2.41 -6.42
N ASP A 127 -18.33 -2.45 -5.77
CA ASP A 127 -17.06 -2.09 -6.39
C ASP A 127 -15.96 -3.05 -5.90
N ILE A 128 -15.08 -3.39 -6.85
CA ILE A 128 -13.95 -4.29 -6.62
C ILE A 128 -12.68 -3.56 -7.03
N TYR A 129 -11.68 -3.58 -6.16
CA TYR A 129 -10.38 -3.01 -6.45
C TYR A 129 -9.26 -3.80 -5.78
N GLY A 130 -8.06 -3.67 -6.31
CA GLY A 130 -6.82 -4.13 -5.71
C GLY A 130 -6.03 -3.00 -5.09
N SER A 131 -5.10 -3.36 -4.24
CA SER A 131 -4.08 -2.47 -3.71
C SER A 131 -2.81 -3.27 -3.46
N PHE A 132 -1.73 -2.82 -4.04
CA PHE A 132 -0.40 -3.29 -3.70
C PHE A 132 0.28 -2.22 -2.84
N GLU A 133 0.68 -2.60 -1.63
CA GLU A 133 1.32 -1.69 -0.67
C GLU A 133 2.80 -2.04 -0.55
N ASP A 134 3.63 -1.20 -1.12
CA ASP A 134 5.09 -1.31 -1.14
C ASP A 134 5.81 -0.24 -0.29
N GLY A 135 5.05 0.67 0.31
CA GLY A 135 5.57 1.70 1.21
C GLY A 135 5.93 1.21 2.61
N ILE A 136 5.91 -0.10 2.87
CA ILE A 136 6.27 -0.72 4.15
C ILE A 136 7.22 -1.90 3.91
N LYS A 137 8.00 -2.28 4.95
CA LYS A 137 9.06 -3.29 4.84
C LYS A 137 8.57 -4.61 4.21
N GLN A 138 7.50 -5.20 4.74
CA GLN A 138 6.88 -6.39 4.15
C GLN A 138 5.67 -5.97 3.32
N THR A 139 5.82 -6.07 2.01
CA THR A 139 4.78 -5.67 1.05
C THR A 139 3.58 -6.60 1.11
N TYR A 140 2.40 -6.07 0.85
CA TYR A 140 1.21 -6.91 0.79
C TYR A 140 0.29 -6.52 -0.39
N PHE A 141 -0.42 -7.51 -0.87
CA PHE A 141 -1.42 -7.36 -1.90
C PHE A 141 -2.82 -7.59 -1.33
N SER A 142 -3.74 -6.70 -1.62
CA SER A 142 -5.11 -6.73 -1.16
C SER A 142 -6.09 -6.81 -2.31
N ILE A 143 -7.14 -7.61 -2.14
CA ILE A 143 -8.32 -7.65 -2.99
C ILE A 143 -9.50 -7.24 -2.14
N VAL A 144 -10.20 -6.19 -2.53
CA VAL A 144 -11.27 -5.58 -1.73
C VAL A 144 -12.57 -5.54 -2.52
N ALA A 145 -13.64 -6.04 -1.89
CA ALA A 145 -15.02 -5.83 -2.34
C ALA A 145 -15.71 -4.84 -1.40
N LYS A 146 -16.05 -3.67 -1.93
CA LYS A 146 -16.80 -2.62 -1.25
C LYS A 146 -18.29 -2.76 -1.52
N GLY A 147 -19.11 -2.45 -0.53
CA GLY A 147 -20.56 -2.56 -0.67
C GLY A 147 -21.05 -4.00 -0.79
N ALA A 148 -20.38 -4.91 -0.09
CA ALA A 148 -20.74 -6.32 0.03
C ALA A 148 -21.57 -6.58 1.28
N ASN A 149 -21.90 -7.84 1.53
CA ASN A 149 -22.56 -8.31 2.72
C ASN A 149 -21.71 -9.37 3.44
N LEU A 150 -21.79 -9.43 4.75
CA LEU A 150 -20.97 -10.34 5.57
C LEU A 150 -21.17 -11.81 5.19
N ASN A 151 -22.38 -12.20 4.81
CA ASN A 151 -22.72 -13.56 4.37
C ASN A 151 -22.11 -13.95 3.02
N GLN A 152 -21.52 -13.00 2.27
CA GLN A 152 -20.83 -13.25 1.00
C GLN A 152 -19.35 -13.61 1.17
N LYS A 153 -18.82 -13.61 2.39
CA LYS A 153 -17.40 -13.80 2.67
C LYS A 153 -16.86 -15.12 2.10
N GLU A 154 -17.54 -16.23 2.33
CA GLU A 154 -17.07 -17.55 1.85
C GLU A 154 -17.04 -17.60 0.31
N GLU A 155 -18.06 -17.06 -0.33
CA GLU A 155 -18.14 -16.98 -1.78
C GLU A 155 -17.04 -16.03 -2.35
N PHE A 156 -16.80 -14.92 -1.69
CA PHE A 156 -15.72 -13.98 -2.03
C PHE A 156 -14.36 -14.70 -2.07
N ILE A 157 -14.02 -15.43 -1.01
CA ILE A 157 -12.75 -16.18 -0.93
C ILE A 157 -12.71 -17.26 -2.02
N LYS A 158 -13.82 -17.96 -2.22
CA LYS A 158 -13.91 -19.02 -3.23
C LYS A 158 -13.69 -18.49 -4.64
N VAL A 159 -14.40 -17.43 -5.03
CA VAL A 159 -14.26 -16.81 -6.37
C VAL A 159 -12.83 -16.33 -6.61
N ILE A 160 -12.18 -15.72 -5.62
CA ILE A 160 -10.78 -15.32 -5.72
C ILE A 160 -9.89 -16.53 -6.00
N ARG A 161 -9.99 -17.56 -5.19
CA ARG A 161 -9.14 -18.75 -5.31
C ARG A 161 -9.35 -19.47 -6.63
N ASP A 162 -10.60 -19.71 -7.02
CA ASP A 162 -10.95 -20.39 -8.26
C ASP A 162 -10.42 -19.61 -9.48
N THR A 163 -10.61 -18.28 -9.47
CA THR A 163 -10.13 -17.41 -10.55
C THR A 163 -8.61 -17.38 -10.64
N LEU A 164 -7.91 -17.23 -9.52
CA LEU A 164 -6.46 -17.21 -9.51
C LEU A 164 -5.87 -18.57 -9.88
N THR A 165 -6.47 -19.68 -9.43
CA THR A 165 -6.05 -21.02 -9.80
C THR A 165 -6.20 -21.24 -11.31
N LYS A 166 -7.33 -20.86 -11.87
CA LYS A 166 -7.57 -20.93 -13.32
C LYS A 166 -6.53 -20.13 -14.10
N ILE A 167 -6.25 -18.90 -13.68
CA ILE A 167 -5.24 -18.06 -14.34
C ILE A 167 -3.83 -18.66 -14.21
N ALA A 168 -3.51 -19.28 -13.07
CA ALA A 168 -2.22 -19.95 -12.90
C ALA A 168 -2.05 -21.18 -13.82
N GLU A 169 -3.15 -21.92 -14.09
CA GLU A 169 -3.15 -23.10 -14.96
C GLU A 169 -3.19 -22.74 -16.45
N GLU A 170 -4.03 -21.80 -16.84
CA GLU A 170 -4.27 -21.40 -18.24
C GLU A 170 -3.30 -20.32 -18.73
N GLY A 171 -2.65 -19.60 -17.81
CA GLY A 171 -1.83 -18.43 -18.06
C GLY A 171 -2.63 -17.12 -18.04
N ILE A 172 -1.94 -16.05 -17.71
CA ILE A 172 -2.50 -14.69 -17.73
C ILE A 172 -2.57 -14.16 -19.18
N ASP A 173 -3.56 -13.33 -19.46
CA ASP A 173 -3.65 -12.66 -20.77
C ASP A 173 -2.43 -11.77 -21.02
N LYS A 174 -1.62 -12.14 -22.02
CA LYS A 174 -0.42 -11.40 -22.40
C LYS A 174 -0.70 -9.95 -22.81
N LYS A 175 -1.88 -9.67 -23.37
CA LYS A 175 -2.26 -8.29 -23.76
C LYS A 175 -2.52 -7.44 -22.52
N ALA A 176 -3.18 -8.00 -21.51
CA ALA A 176 -3.41 -7.31 -20.26
C ALA A 176 -2.10 -7.01 -19.51
N VAL A 177 -1.17 -7.99 -19.47
CA VAL A 177 0.17 -7.78 -18.89
C VAL A 177 0.95 -6.71 -19.65
N THR A 178 0.96 -6.78 -20.99
CA THR A 178 1.64 -5.77 -21.83
C THR A 178 1.03 -4.38 -21.61
N ALA A 179 -0.28 -4.29 -21.50
CA ALA A 179 -0.95 -3.03 -21.22
C ALA A 179 -0.58 -2.48 -19.83
N GLY A 180 -0.49 -3.34 -18.82
CA GLY A 180 -0.01 -2.97 -17.49
C GLY A 180 1.43 -2.46 -17.50
N ILE A 181 2.34 -3.16 -18.17
CA ILE A 181 3.74 -2.72 -18.34
C ILE A 181 3.79 -1.34 -19.01
N ASN A 182 3.06 -1.16 -20.12
CA ASN A 182 3.04 0.12 -20.83
C ASN A 182 2.43 1.25 -19.98
N TYR A 183 1.40 0.94 -19.17
CA TYR A 183 0.78 1.90 -18.27
C TYR A 183 1.78 2.40 -17.22
N TYR A 184 2.50 1.49 -16.56
CA TYR A 184 3.49 1.85 -15.56
C TYR A 184 4.72 2.52 -16.18
N GLU A 185 5.21 2.03 -17.33
CA GLU A 185 6.30 2.67 -18.08
C GLU A 185 5.95 4.12 -18.42
N PHE A 186 4.74 4.35 -18.93
CA PHE A 186 4.27 5.70 -19.22
C PHE A 186 4.21 6.56 -17.95
N ARG A 187 3.63 6.03 -16.90
CA ARG A 187 3.50 6.73 -15.61
C ARG A 187 4.87 7.12 -15.03
N PHE A 188 5.86 6.22 -15.06
CA PHE A 188 7.21 6.52 -14.62
C PHE A 188 7.93 7.53 -15.53
N ARG A 189 7.76 7.45 -16.84
CA ARG A 189 8.39 8.39 -17.79
C ARG A 189 7.80 9.79 -17.70
N GLU A 190 6.50 9.91 -17.63
CA GLU A 190 5.81 11.20 -17.48
C GLU A 190 6.05 11.80 -16.10
N ALA A 191 6.21 10.96 -15.07
CA ALA A 191 6.38 11.38 -13.68
C ALA A 191 5.35 12.46 -13.32
N ASP A 192 4.09 12.18 -13.66
CA ASP A 192 2.98 13.10 -13.39
C ASP A 192 2.52 12.91 -11.94
N PHE A 193 3.10 13.69 -11.07
CA PHE A 193 2.72 13.77 -9.66
C PHE A 193 1.73 14.92 -9.39
N SER A 194 0.98 15.32 -10.41
CA SER A 194 0.00 16.41 -10.32
C SER A 194 0.67 17.75 -9.95
N TYR A 195 0.39 18.27 -8.77
CA TYR A 195 0.93 19.55 -8.30
C TYR A 195 2.30 19.46 -7.61
N TYR A 196 2.82 18.24 -7.38
CA TYR A 196 4.06 18.05 -6.65
C TYR A 196 5.29 18.06 -7.57
N PRO A 197 6.40 18.67 -7.15
CA PRO A 197 7.64 18.62 -7.93
C PRO A 197 8.17 17.20 -8.08
N LYS A 198 8.55 16.83 -9.32
CA LYS A 198 9.06 15.48 -9.64
C LYS A 198 10.20 15.02 -8.72
N GLY A 199 11.19 15.88 -8.49
CA GLY A 199 12.33 15.54 -7.66
C GLY A 199 11.96 15.32 -6.19
N LEU A 200 10.97 16.05 -5.67
CA LEU A 200 10.44 15.80 -4.33
C LEU A 200 9.84 14.40 -4.24
N MET A 201 8.98 14.03 -5.18
CA MET A 201 8.30 12.74 -5.17
C MET A 201 9.26 11.58 -5.35
N TYR A 202 10.18 11.66 -6.31
CA TYR A 202 11.23 10.64 -6.46
C TYR A 202 12.12 10.51 -5.23
N GLY A 203 12.47 11.61 -4.58
CA GLY A 203 13.25 11.57 -3.35
C GLY A 203 12.49 10.88 -2.21
N LEU A 204 11.20 11.14 -2.07
CA LEU A 204 10.35 10.45 -1.08
C LEU A 204 10.21 8.96 -1.38
N ASP A 205 10.00 8.58 -2.65
CA ASP A 205 9.92 7.17 -3.06
C ASP A 205 11.23 6.41 -2.76
N ILE A 206 12.38 7.03 -3.07
CA ILE A 206 13.69 6.45 -2.75
C ILE A 206 13.87 6.30 -1.24
N LEU A 207 13.54 7.33 -0.46
CA LEU A 207 13.67 7.29 0.99
C LEU A 207 12.77 6.22 1.61
N SER A 208 11.54 6.06 1.12
CA SER A 208 10.60 5.05 1.65
C SER A 208 11.07 3.61 1.39
N SER A 209 11.90 3.38 0.37
CA SER A 209 12.42 2.04 0.04
C SER A 209 13.83 1.78 0.59
N TRP A 210 14.58 2.82 0.99
CA TRP A 210 15.95 2.69 1.51
C TRP A 210 16.02 2.70 3.04
N LEU A 211 15.00 3.17 3.70
CA LEU A 211 14.95 3.39 5.14
C LEU A 211 13.91 2.50 5.81
#